data_5a5f438c664b5d5239300c47f49d2c0d
#
_entry.id   5a5f438c664b5d5239300c47f49d2c0d
#
_cell.length_a   1.000
_cell.length_b   1.000
_cell.length_c   1.000
_cell.angle_alpha   90.00
_cell.angle_beta   90.00
_cell.angle_gamma   90.00
#
_symmetry.space_group_name_H-M   'P 1'
#
loop_
_entity.id
_entity.type
_entity.pdbx_description
1 polymer ?
#
loop_
_entity_poly.entity_id
_entity_poly.type
_entity_poly.pdbx_seq_one_letter_code
_entity_poly.pdbx_strand_id
1 'polypeptide(L)'
;MPSCPLCGSKKLWKDGLRYTHNGHTQRYFCRNCGYRFSVSNKKKKSQPKEEFFNLFIESLECQVGDEKRACVSLAETKNLAAEPQKEKWAAGATETSADIRSKLVEFAWWLKKQGYKDTTITSKVKLLKILAKRGADLLNPESVKEVIARQEWSEGRKENAVDAFTSFLVFIGGNWDPPKYKRIDKLPFIPTEEELDALIAGSGKKMAAFLQLLKETGIRAGEAWNLKWTDLDMQSQTIRVTPEKGSEPRILRISAKCLSMIQSLPRKGNLIFGGYPI
;
A
#
# COMPACT_ATOMS: atom_id res chain seq x y z
N MET A 1 -8.92 27.83 17.77
CA MET A 1 -9.63 26.57 17.43
C MET A 1 -9.93 26.58 15.95
N PRO A 2 -9.83 25.45 15.23
CA PRO A 2 -10.17 25.42 13.81
C PRO A 2 -11.65 25.73 13.58
N SER A 3 -11.96 26.29 12.41
CA SER A 3 -13.33 26.47 11.93
C SER A 3 -13.54 25.66 10.66
N CYS A 4 -14.77 25.29 10.35
CA CYS A 4 -15.10 24.56 9.15
C CYS A 4 -14.79 25.37 7.88
N PRO A 5 -13.95 24.88 6.95
CA PRO A 5 -13.60 25.64 5.74
C PRO A 5 -14.77 25.81 4.78
N LEU A 6 -15.83 25.00 4.90
CA LEU A 6 -16.98 25.08 4.00
C LEU A 6 -18.07 26.06 4.49
N CYS A 7 -18.35 26.11 5.81
CA CYS A 7 -19.45 26.92 6.34
C CYS A 7 -19.05 27.83 7.50
N GLY A 8 -17.76 27.94 7.83
CA GLY A 8 -17.24 28.80 8.90
C GLY A 8 -17.60 28.38 10.33
N SER A 9 -18.42 27.35 10.52
CA SER A 9 -18.91 26.91 11.83
C SER A 9 -17.78 26.44 12.72
N LYS A 10 -17.83 26.86 14.02
CA LYS A 10 -16.94 26.39 15.07
C LYS A 10 -17.46 25.13 15.80
N LYS A 11 -18.66 24.62 15.43
CA LYS A 11 -19.24 23.41 16.01
C LYS A 11 -18.63 22.17 15.33
N LEU A 12 -17.46 21.75 15.84
CA LEU A 12 -16.67 20.66 15.28
C LEU A 12 -16.56 19.50 16.27
N TRP A 13 -16.63 18.27 15.75
CA TRP A 13 -16.22 17.07 16.47
C TRP A 13 -14.85 16.62 15.98
N LYS A 14 -14.04 16.06 16.90
CA LYS A 14 -12.84 15.33 16.55
C LYS A 14 -13.22 13.97 15.99
N ASP A 15 -12.97 13.75 14.68
CA ASP A 15 -13.33 12.53 13.93
C ASP A 15 -12.08 11.64 13.75
N GLY A 16 -11.35 11.40 14.83
CA GLY A 16 -10.14 10.60 14.86
C GLY A 16 -8.90 11.27 14.27
N LEU A 17 -7.79 10.53 14.23
CA LEU A 17 -6.52 10.95 13.66
C LEU A 17 -6.33 10.29 12.29
N ARG A 18 -5.90 11.04 11.29
CA ARG A 18 -5.42 10.53 10.03
C ARG A 18 -3.90 10.45 10.07
N TYR A 19 -3.34 9.25 10.02
CA TYR A 19 -1.90 9.03 9.94
C TYR A 19 -1.45 9.18 8.49
N THR A 20 -0.50 10.07 8.26
CA THR A 20 0.12 10.31 6.95
C THR A 20 1.61 10.04 7.05
N HIS A 21 2.30 9.90 5.92
CA HIS A 21 3.74 9.70 5.85
C HIS A 21 4.56 10.75 6.66
N ASN A 22 4.03 11.96 6.83
CA ASN A 22 4.68 13.07 7.54
C ASN A 22 4.19 13.29 8.97
N GLY A 23 3.49 12.33 9.58
CA GLY A 23 2.93 12.41 10.92
C GLY A 23 1.43 12.16 10.95
N HIS A 24 0.78 12.52 12.04
CA HIS A 24 -0.67 12.40 12.19
C HIS A 24 -1.37 13.74 12.04
N THR A 25 -2.57 13.69 11.54
CA THR A 25 -3.41 14.88 11.28
C THR A 25 -4.74 14.69 11.98
N GLN A 26 -5.16 15.64 12.81
CA GLN A 26 -6.47 15.61 13.45
C GLN A 26 -7.56 15.80 12.39
N ARG A 27 -8.50 14.88 12.30
CA ARG A 27 -9.72 15.01 11.50
C ARG A 27 -10.82 15.66 12.32
N TYR A 28 -11.60 16.49 11.65
CA TYR A 28 -12.77 17.14 12.22
C TYR A 28 -13.99 16.88 11.36
N PHE A 29 -15.14 16.73 12.01
CA PHE A 29 -16.46 16.65 11.40
C PHE A 29 -17.26 17.89 11.81
N CYS A 30 -17.76 18.63 10.83
CA CYS A 30 -18.58 19.79 11.07
C CYS A 30 -20.03 19.37 11.36
N ARG A 31 -20.54 19.69 12.56
CA ARG A 31 -21.93 19.38 12.95
C ARG A 31 -22.99 20.19 12.19
N ASN A 32 -22.58 21.30 11.55
CA ASN A 32 -23.51 22.18 10.84
C ASN A 32 -23.73 21.78 9.38
N CYS A 33 -22.67 21.38 8.66
CA CYS A 33 -22.75 21.06 7.22
C CYS A 33 -22.29 19.65 6.88
N GLY A 34 -21.91 18.82 7.84
CA GLY A 34 -21.43 17.45 7.61
C GLY A 34 -20.03 17.34 6.99
N TYR A 35 -19.36 18.45 6.71
CA TYR A 35 -18.06 18.43 6.04
C TYR A 35 -16.95 17.90 6.95
N ARG A 36 -16.11 16.99 6.40
CA ARG A 36 -14.95 16.42 7.09
C ARG A 36 -13.66 17.01 6.54
N PHE A 37 -12.77 17.48 7.43
CA PHE A 37 -11.49 18.07 7.07
C PHE A 37 -10.42 17.75 8.10
N SER A 38 -9.14 18.03 7.77
CA SER A 38 -8.00 17.72 8.61
C SER A 38 -7.11 18.95 8.80
N VAL A 39 -6.50 19.07 9.99
CA VAL A 39 -5.53 20.12 10.31
C VAL A 39 -4.22 19.45 10.70
N SER A 40 -3.12 19.73 9.98
CA SER A 40 -1.83 19.08 10.16
C SER A 40 -1.02 19.64 11.33
N ASN A 41 -0.49 18.74 12.19
CA ASN A 41 0.54 19.06 13.19
C ASN A 41 1.83 18.29 12.85
N LYS A 42 2.91 19.01 12.57
CA LYS A 42 4.23 18.40 12.24
C LYS A 42 5.03 18.10 13.52
N LYS A 43 5.45 16.84 13.76
CA LYS A 43 6.51 16.46 14.72
C LYS A 43 7.46 15.40 14.16
N LYS A 44 8.75 15.42 14.62
CA LYS A 44 9.94 14.73 14.08
C LYS A 44 10.03 13.22 14.38
N LYS A 45 10.77 12.47 13.55
CA LYS A 45 10.93 11.00 13.46
C LYS A 45 12.07 10.42 14.29
N SER A 46 11.98 9.09 14.60
CA SER A 46 13.02 8.16 15.04
C SER A 46 13.20 7.00 14.06
N GLN A 47 14.42 6.37 14.00
CA GLN A 47 14.89 5.42 12.97
C GLN A 47 14.57 3.94 13.26
N PRO A 48 14.52 3.03 12.25
CA PRO A 48 14.31 1.59 12.39
C PRO A 48 15.45 0.67 11.88
N LYS A 49 15.39 -0.62 12.24
CA LYS A 49 16.39 -1.69 12.17
C LYS A 49 16.38 -2.58 10.90
N GLU A 50 17.50 -3.28 10.63
CA GLU A 50 18.08 -3.75 9.36
C GLU A 50 17.74 -5.16 8.82
N GLU A 51 16.76 -5.93 9.24
CA GLU A 51 16.70 -7.39 8.97
C GLU A 51 15.92 -7.89 7.73
N PHE A 52 15.30 -7.05 6.90
CA PHE A 52 14.40 -7.51 5.81
C PHE A 52 14.95 -7.41 4.36
N PHE A 53 16.17 -6.94 4.19
CA PHE A 53 16.66 -6.56 2.85
C PHE A 53 17.06 -7.76 1.97
N ASN A 54 17.57 -8.85 2.54
CA ASN A 54 18.08 -9.98 1.77
C ASN A 54 16.99 -10.80 1.05
N LEU A 55 15.80 -10.93 1.64
CA LEU A 55 14.67 -11.65 1.04
C LEU A 55 14.05 -10.95 -0.18
N PHE A 56 14.17 -9.62 -0.26
CA PHE A 56 13.59 -8.84 -1.37
C PHE A 56 14.49 -8.88 -2.62
N ILE A 57 15.80 -8.94 -2.45
CA ILE A 57 16.75 -9.10 -3.57
C ILE A 57 16.62 -10.48 -4.19
N GLU A 58 16.52 -11.55 -3.39
CA GLU A 58 16.31 -12.92 -3.88
C GLU A 58 15.01 -13.09 -4.69
N SER A 59 13.93 -12.41 -4.30
CA SER A 59 12.66 -12.45 -5.07
C SER A 59 12.72 -11.69 -6.40
N LEU A 60 13.69 -10.80 -6.58
CA LEU A 60 13.93 -10.09 -7.84
C LEU A 60 14.85 -10.87 -8.79
N GLU A 61 15.69 -11.75 -8.27
CA GLU A 61 16.65 -12.56 -9.03
C GLU A 61 16.04 -13.87 -9.55
N CYS A 62 15.00 -14.41 -8.90
CA CYS A 62 14.43 -15.72 -9.20
C CYS A 62 13.50 -15.78 -10.44
N GLN A 63 13.46 -14.77 -11.29
CA GLN A 63 12.68 -14.76 -12.53
C GLN A 63 13.51 -14.58 -13.83
N VAL A 64 14.80 -14.89 -13.80
CA VAL A 64 15.61 -14.92 -15.02
C VAL A 64 16.41 -16.21 -15.03
N GLY A 65 16.06 -17.09 -15.98
CA GLY A 65 16.76 -18.32 -16.24
C GLY A 65 18.22 -18.11 -16.66
N ASP A 66 19.05 -19.04 -16.24
CA ASP A 66 20.36 -19.46 -16.67
C ASP A 66 21.20 -18.47 -17.52
N GLU A 67 22.18 -17.84 -16.86
CA GLU A 67 23.57 -17.76 -17.34
C GLU A 67 24.50 -17.46 -16.17
N LYS A 68 25.41 -18.39 -15.90
CA LYS A 68 26.47 -18.30 -14.90
C LYS A 68 27.44 -17.16 -15.26
N ARG A 69 27.72 -16.24 -14.34
CA ARG A 69 29.03 -15.59 -14.20
C ARG A 69 29.24 -14.93 -12.83
N ALA A 70 30.26 -15.45 -12.18
CA ALA A 70 31.25 -14.84 -11.27
C ALA A 70 30.79 -13.85 -10.18
N CYS A 71 30.79 -14.35 -8.94
CA CYS A 71 30.98 -13.56 -7.72
C CYS A 71 32.32 -12.82 -7.75
N VAL A 72 32.29 -11.50 -7.65
CA VAL A 72 33.44 -10.68 -7.25
C VAL A 72 33.16 -10.15 -5.85
N SER A 73 34.05 -10.49 -4.93
CA SER A 73 34.04 -10.10 -3.52
C SER A 73 34.17 -8.58 -3.37
N LEU A 74 33.21 -7.96 -2.70
CA LEU A 74 33.27 -6.58 -2.23
C LEU A 74 33.84 -6.54 -0.80
N ALA A 75 35.18 -6.54 -0.71
CA ALA A 75 35.90 -5.98 0.42
C ALA A 75 36.69 -4.76 -0.10
N GLU A 76 36.67 -3.69 0.70
CA GLU A 76 37.42 -2.44 0.54
C GLU A 76 36.79 -1.34 -0.33
N THR A 77 36.06 -0.43 0.32
CA THR A 77 36.29 1.02 0.19
C THR A 77 35.74 1.76 1.42
N LYS A 78 36.60 2.09 2.33
CA LYS A 78 36.40 3.14 3.34
C LYS A 78 36.71 4.50 2.72
N ASN A 79 35.92 5.49 3.13
CA ASN A 79 36.13 6.94 3.08
C ASN A 79 36.08 7.62 1.71
N LEU A 80 35.00 8.41 1.57
CA LEU A 80 35.13 9.84 1.20
C LEU A 80 33.73 10.49 1.27
N ALA A 81 33.57 11.39 2.25
CA ALA A 81 32.47 12.34 2.27
C ALA A 81 32.69 13.34 1.14
N ALA A 82 31.78 13.40 0.17
CA ALA A 82 31.72 14.45 -0.83
C ALA A 82 30.28 14.99 -0.87
N GLU A 83 30.18 16.32 -0.75
CA GLU A 83 28.94 17.09 -0.89
C GLU A 83 28.32 16.87 -2.27
N PRO A 84 26.97 16.92 -2.42
CA PRO A 84 26.34 16.74 -3.72
C PRO A 84 26.52 17.99 -4.59
N GLN A 85 27.43 17.89 -5.57
CA GLN A 85 27.51 18.86 -6.65
C GLN A 85 26.27 18.74 -7.54
N LYS A 86 25.60 19.89 -7.79
CA LYS A 86 24.55 20.06 -8.78
C LYS A 86 25.14 19.95 -10.18
N GLU A 87 25.21 18.74 -10.73
CA GLU A 87 25.52 18.56 -12.15
C GLU A 87 24.28 18.83 -13.01
N LYS A 88 24.43 19.74 -13.97
CA LYS A 88 23.48 20.04 -15.04
C LYS A 88 23.33 18.80 -15.93
N TRP A 89 22.12 18.32 -16.09
CA TRP A 89 21.77 17.23 -17.01
C TRP A 89 22.12 17.59 -18.45
N ALA A 90 23.11 16.93 -19.00
CA ALA A 90 23.39 16.93 -20.44
C ALA A 90 22.45 15.93 -21.11
N ALA A 91 21.63 16.41 -22.04
CA ALA A 91 20.84 15.59 -22.94
C ALA A 91 21.75 14.74 -23.82
N GLY A 92 21.58 13.41 -23.79
CA GLY A 92 22.14 12.52 -24.80
C GLY A 92 22.99 11.37 -24.28
N ALA A 93 22.40 10.38 -23.67
CA ALA A 93 22.86 8.99 -23.68
C ALA A 93 21.64 8.07 -23.57
N THR A 94 21.44 7.22 -24.56
CA THR A 94 20.48 6.09 -24.48
C THR A 94 21.00 5.11 -23.43
N GLU A 95 20.54 5.25 -22.19
CA GLU A 95 20.89 4.30 -21.12
C GLU A 95 20.37 2.92 -21.49
N THR A 96 21.21 1.92 -21.28
CA THR A 96 20.86 0.53 -21.54
C THR A 96 19.78 0.07 -20.56
N SER A 97 18.99 -0.94 -20.92
CA SER A 97 17.96 -1.51 -20.04
C SER A 97 18.51 -2.03 -18.69
N ALA A 98 19.82 -2.29 -18.62
CA ALA A 98 20.53 -2.67 -17.40
C ALA A 98 20.64 -1.50 -16.40
N ASP A 99 20.94 -0.28 -16.90
CA ASP A 99 21.09 0.91 -16.06
C ASP A 99 19.77 1.32 -15.41
N ILE A 100 18.65 1.20 -16.15
CA ILE A 100 17.30 1.46 -15.60
C ILE A 100 16.95 0.45 -14.50
N ARG A 101 17.32 -0.83 -14.65
CA ARG A 101 17.08 -1.83 -13.62
C ARG A 101 17.85 -1.52 -12.33
N SER A 102 19.12 -1.16 -12.44
CA SER A 102 19.94 -0.74 -11.29
C SER A 102 19.32 0.44 -10.57
N LYS A 103 18.94 1.50 -11.29
CA LYS A 103 18.26 2.68 -10.72
C LYS A 103 16.94 2.34 -10.02
N LEU A 104 16.18 1.38 -10.53
CA LEU A 104 14.93 0.95 -9.88
C LEU A 104 15.19 0.18 -8.57
N VAL A 105 16.29 -0.56 -8.45
CA VAL A 105 16.72 -1.20 -7.19
C VAL A 105 17.14 -0.15 -6.18
N GLU A 106 17.95 0.81 -6.58
CA GLU A 106 18.36 1.93 -5.72
C GLU A 106 17.17 2.77 -5.26
N PHE A 107 16.19 3.02 -6.14
CA PHE A 107 14.94 3.68 -5.83
C PHE A 107 14.12 2.91 -4.79
N ALA A 108 14.02 1.58 -4.94
CA ALA A 108 13.34 0.74 -3.95
C ALA A 108 13.98 0.86 -2.56
N TRP A 109 15.31 0.86 -2.52
CA TRP A 109 16.06 1.07 -1.28
C TRP A 109 15.88 2.47 -0.71
N TRP A 110 15.90 3.48 -1.56
CA TRP A 110 15.62 4.86 -1.16
C TRP A 110 14.22 4.98 -0.53
N LEU A 111 13.18 4.40 -1.16
CA LEU A 111 11.83 4.36 -0.60
C LEU A 111 11.79 3.65 0.76
N LYS A 112 12.55 2.57 0.93
CA LYS A 112 12.66 1.85 2.21
C LYS A 112 13.24 2.76 3.29
N LYS A 113 14.32 3.49 2.98
CA LYS A 113 14.91 4.49 3.88
C LYS A 113 13.93 5.63 4.24
N GLN A 114 13.02 5.98 3.34
CA GLN A 114 11.96 6.95 3.61
C GLN A 114 10.80 6.39 4.47
N GLY A 115 10.84 5.10 4.84
CA GLY A 115 9.85 4.46 5.71
C GLY A 115 8.58 4.02 4.97
N TYR A 116 8.62 3.83 3.65
CA TYR A 116 7.50 3.25 2.91
C TYR A 116 7.33 1.75 3.24
N LYS A 117 6.07 1.28 3.23
CA LYS A 117 5.77 -0.15 3.37
C LYS A 117 6.20 -0.93 2.13
N ASP A 118 6.62 -2.18 2.30
CA ASP A 118 7.10 -3.04 1.20
C ASP A 118 6.07 -3.20 0.07
N THR A 119 4.77 -3.28 0.41
CA THR A 119 3.68 -3.32 -0.58
C THR A 119 3.63 -2.05 -1.45
N THR A 120 3.87 -0.88 -0.87
CA THR A 120 3.91 0.40 -1.59
C THR A 120 5.15 0.49 -2.48
N ILE A 121 6.32 0.06 -1.96
CA ILE A 121 7.57 0.02 -2.72
C ILE A 121 7.41 -0.88 -3.94
N THR A 122 6.95 -2.12 -3.73
CA THR A 122 6.70 -3.09 -4.81
C THR A 122 5.73 -2.55 -5.85
N SER A 123 4.65 -1.89 -5.43
CA SER A 123 3.65 -1.31 -6.34
C SER A 123 4.24 -0.19 -7.19
N LYS A 124 4.99 0.75 -6.59
CA LYS A 124 5.64 1.85 -7.31
C LYS A 124 6.68 1.34 -8.32
N VAL A 125 7.57 0.44 -7.89
CA VAL A 125 8.60 -0.17 -8.76
C VAL A 125 7.95 -0.97 -9.90
N LYS A 126 6.88 -1.72 -9.62
CA LYS A 126 6.15 -2.47 -10.66
C LYS A 126 5.54 -1.55 -11.72
N LEU A 127 4.96 -0.42 -11.32
CA LEU A 127 4.42 0.57 -12.26
C LEU A 127 5.50 1.16 -13.14
N LEU A 128 6.65 1.57 -12.58
CA LEU A 128 7.79 2.08 -13.34
C LEU A 128 8.34 1.04 -14.33
N LYS A 129 8.47 -0.22 -13.91
CA LYS A 129 8.85 -1.33 -14.81
C LYS A 129 7.85 -1.50 -15.96
N ILE A 130 6.56 -1.35 -15.71
CA ILE A 130 5.52 -1.43 -16.76
C ILE A 130 5.66 -0.26 -17.73
N LEU A 131 5.88 0.98 -17.24
CA LEU A 131 6.09 2.15 -18.09
C LEU A 131 7.31 1.97 -18.99
N ALA A 132 8.46 1.55 -18.43
CA ALA A 132 9.67 1.28 -19.19
C ALA A 132 9.46 0.17 -20.26
N LYS A 133 8.77 -0.94 -19.90
CA LYS A 133 8.42 -1.99 -20.87
C LYS A 133 7.51 -1.50 -22.00
N ARG A 134 6.76 -0.43 -21.79
CA ARG A 134 5.88 0.20 -22.79
C ARG A 134 6.56 1.34 -23.56
N GLY A 135 7.87 1.43 -23.44
CA GLY A 135 8.70 2.38 -24.20
C GLY A 135 8.86 3.75 -23.56
N ALA A 136 8.47 3.92 -22.26
CA ALA A 136 8.76 5.16 -21.56
C ALA A 136 10.24 5.26 -21.21
N ASP A 137 10.87 6.36 -21.59
CA ASP A 137 12.17 6.75 -21.03
C ASP A 137 11.92 7.39 -19.65
N LEU A 138 12.36 6.68 -18.59
CA LEU A 138 12.16 7.13 -17.22
C LEU A 138 13.02 8.33 -16.81
N LEU A 139 13.94 8.76 -17.68
CA LEU A 139 14.73 9.96 -17.47
C LEU A 139 14.12 11.17 -18.18
N ASN A 140 13.20 10.94 -19.11
CA ASN A 140 12.50 11.98 -19.84
C ASN A 140 11.03 12.06 -19.37
N PRO A 141 10.67 13.10 -18.58
CA PRO A 141 9.30 13.27 -18.08
C PRO A 141 8.23 13.33 -19.18
N GLU A 142 8.56 13.91 -20.34
CA GLU A 142 7.60 14.03 -21.44
C GLU A 142 7.29 12.69 -22.09
N SER A 143 8.31 11.84 -22.28
CA SER A 143 8.14 10.46 -22.74
C SER A 143 7.21 9.66 -21.80
N VAL A 144 7.36 9.86 -20.49
CA VAL A 144 6.50 9.18 -19.50
C VAL A 144 5.07 9.70 -19.57
N LYS A 145 4.84 11.03 -19.74
CA LYS A 145 3.49 11.60 -19.95
C LYS A 145 2.80 10.98 -21.15
N GLU A 146 3.49 10.94 -22.30
CA GLU A 146 2.95 10.36 -23.53
C GLU A 146 2.55 8.89 -23.35
N VAL A 147 3.44 8.09 -22.74
CA VAL A 147 3.17 6.67 -22.51
C VAL A 147 1.98 6.50 -21.58
N ILE A 148 1.86 7.27 -20.48
CA ILE A 148 0.70 7.20 -19.59
C ILE A 148 -0.57 7.61 -20.31
N ALA A 149 -0.54 8.69 -21.12
CA ALA A 149 -1.70 9.18 -21.86
C ALA A 149 -2.25 8.14 -22.84
N ARG A 150 -1.38 7.46 -23.56
CA ARG A 150 -1.73 6.41 -24.55
C ARG A 150 -2.30 5.13 -23.93
N GLN A 151 -2.21 4.95 -22.59
CA GLN A 151 -2.72 3.73 -21.95
C GLN A 151 -4.24 3.80 -21.76
N GLU A 152 -4.92 2.72 -22.07
CA GLU A 152 -6.33 2.47 -21.72
C GLU A 152 -6.49 2.06 -20.25
N TRP A 153 -5.83 2.76 -19.36
CA TRP A 153 -5.93 2.54 -17.92
C TRP A 153 -7.06 3.37 -17.33
N SER A 154 -7.63 2.86 -16.23
CA SER A 154 -8.51 3.70 -15.42
C SER A 154 -7.76 4.93 -14.90
N GLU A 155 -8.48 6.03 -14.72
CA GLU A 155 -7.91 7.29 -14.22
C GLU A 155 -7.15 7.09 -12.89
N GLY A 156 -7.69 6.28 -11.98
CA GLY A 156 -6.99 5.95 -10.73
C GLY A 156 -5.69 5.16 -10.92
N ARG A 157 -5.56 4.37 -11.99
CA ARG A 157 -4.29 3.69 -12.31
C ARG A 157 -3.29 4.66 -12.94
N LYS A 158 -3.75 5.59 -13.77
CA LYS A 158 -2.92 6.66 -14.32
C LYS A 158 -2.40 7.57 -13.21
N GLU A 159 -3.27 7.96 -12.26
CA GLU A 159 -2.90 8.72 -11.06
C GLU A 159 -1.81 8.01 -10.24
N ASN A 160 -1.95 6.70 -10.00
CA ASN A 160 -0.94 5.92 -9.31
C ASN A 160 0.39 5.84 -10.08
N ALA A 161 0.36 5.83 -11.42
CA ALA A 161 1.56 5.85 -12.24
C ALA A 161 2.27 7.19 -12.16
N VAL A 162 1.51 8.30 -12.18
CA VAL A 162 2.02 9.67 -11.96
C VAL A 162 2.68 9.78 -10.57
N ASP A 163 2.03 9.28 -9.50
CA ASP A 163 2.60 9.32 -8.16
C ASP A 163 3.87 8.46 -8.04
N ALA A 164 3.91 7.28 -8.68
CA ALA A 164 5.11 6.45 -8.71
C ALA A 164 6.27 7.15 -9.42
N PHE A 165 6.01 7.77 -10.57
CA PHE A 165 7.03 8.48 -11.34
C PHE A 165 7.47 9.79 -10.66
N THR A 166 6.57 10.55 -10.06
CA THR A 166 6.92 11.72 -9.23
C THR A 166 7.89 11.35 -8.11
N SER A 167 7.62 10.23 -7.42
CA SER A 167 8.52 9.75 -6.37
C SER A 167 9.90 9.34 -6.92
N PHE A 168 9.95 8.78 -8.12
CA PHE A 168 11.18 8.40 -8.80
C PHE A 168 11.97 9.65 -9.22
N LEU A 169 11.31 10.67 -9.79
CA LEU A 169 11.95 11.93 -10.12
C LEU A 169 12.55 12.63 -8.90
N VAL A 170 11.84 12.64 -7.77
CA VAL A 170 12.41 13.18 -6.51
C VAL A 170 13.67 12.41 -6.10
N PHE A 171 13.70 11.09 -6.29
CA PHE A 171 14.88 10.27 -6.01
C PHE A 171 16.09 10.65 -6.87
N ILE A 172 15.88 10.87 -8.17
CA ILE A 172 16.97 11.24 -9.10
C ILE A 172 17.25 12.76 -9.15
N GLY A 173 16.57 13.57 -8.33
CA GLY A 173 16.74 15.03 -8.28
C GLY A 173 16.09 15.78 -9.44
N GLY A 174 15.20 15.13 -10.20
CA GLY A 174 14.43 15.73 -11.28
C GLY A 174 13.16 16.43 -10.79
N ASN A 175 12.57 17.22 -11.68
CA ASN A 175 11.30 17.89 -11.48
C ASN A 175 10.44 17.82 -12.75
N TRP A 176 9.12 17.86 -12.62
CA TRP A 176 8.16 17.90 -13.72
C TRP A 176 6.84 18.55 -13.30
N ASP A 177 6.03 18.91 -14.27
CA ASP A 177 4.63 19.27 -14.07
C ASP A 177 3.78 18.00 -14.27
N PRO A 178 3.26 17.36 -13.20
CA PRO A 178 2.54 16.11 -13.31
C PRO A 178 1.16 16.28 -13.96
N PRO A 179 0.77 15.40 -14.90
CA PRO A 179 -0.56 15.42 -15.46
C PRO A 179 -1.60 15.06 -14.39
N LYS A 180 -2.75 15.75 -14.44
CA LYS A 180 -3.84 15.57 -13.48
C LYS A 180 -4.87 14.57 -14.01
N TYR A 181 -4.88 13.37 -13.46
CA TYR A 181 -5.93 12.37 -13.69
C TYR A 181 -6.89 12.37 -12.50
N LYS A 182 -8.19 12.52 -12.77
CA LYS A 182 -9.21 12.62 -11.74
C LYS A 182 -9.97 11.31 -11.64
N ARG A 183 -9.81 10.61 -10.52
CA ARG A 183 -10.60 9.42 -10.22
C ARG A 183 -12.08 9.78 -10.10
N ILE A 184 -12.92 9.05 -10.82
CA ILE A 184 -14.37 9.14 -10.68
C ILE A 184 -14.77 8.10 -9.62
N ASP A 185 -15.29 8.59 -8.50
CA ASP A 185 -15.84 7.74 -7.45
C ASP A 185 -17.21 7.24 -7.92
N LYS A 186 -17.31 5.92 -8.10
CA LYS A 186 -18.56 5.23 -8.42
C LYS A 186 -19.16 4.68 -7.13
N LEU A 187 -20.47 4.79 -6.99
CA LEU A 187 -21.18 4.09 -5.92
C LEU A 187 -20.97 2.59 -6.12
N PRO A 188 -20.48 1.86 -5.09
CA PRO A 188 -20.33 0.43 -5.17
C PRO A 188 -21.72 -0.24 -5.25
N PHE A 189 -21.79 -1.35 -5.95
CA PHE A 189 -22.94 -2.27 -5.83
C PHE A 189 -22.96 -2.83 -4.41
N ILE A 190 -24.11 -2.72 -3.76
CA ILE A 190 -24.35 -3.27 -2.41
C ILE A 190 -25.35 -4.42 -2.58
N PRO A 191 -24.93 -5.69 -2.38
CA PRO A 191 -25.82 -6.82 -2.48
C PRO A 191 -26.86 -6.81 -1.35
N THR A 192 -28.02 -7.43 -1.59
CA THR A 192 -29.04 -7.61 -0.56
C THR A 192 -28.62 -8.66 0.48
N GLU A 193 -29.28 -8.68 1.63
CA GLU A 193 -29.02 -9.69 2.68
C GLU A 193 -29.26 -11.11 2.18
N GLU A 194 -30.31 -11.31 1.37
CA GLU A 194 -30.65 -12.62 0.80
C GLU A 194 -29.57 -13.09 -0.19
N GLU A 195 -29.05 -12.19 -1.03
CA GLU A 195 -27.94 -12.50 -1.97
C GLU A 195 -26.67 -12.90 -1.21
N LEU A 196 -26.37 -12.20 -0.11
CA LEU A 196 -25.20 -12.55 0.74
C LEU A 196 -25.40 -13.90 1.43
N ASP A 197 -26.59 -14.16 1.96
CA ASP A 197 -26.89 -15.44 2.62
C ASP A 197 -26.88 -16.61 1.63
N ALA A 198 -27.41 -16.42 0.42
CA ALA A 198 -27.33 -17.40 -0.66
C ALA A 198 -25.87 -17.69 -1.07
N LEU A 199 -25.03 -16.66 -1.17
CA LEU A 199 -23.60 -16.81 -1.44
C LEU A 199 -22.88 -17.60 -0.34
N ILE A 200 -23.18 -17.29 0.93
CA ILE A 200 -22.62 -18.00 2.08
C ILE A 200 -23.05 -19.47 2.06
N ALA A 201 -24.35 -19.74 1.84
CA ALA A 201 -24.89 -21.09 1.80
C ALA A 201 -24.33 -21.94 0.65
N GLY A 202 -24.08 -21.33 -0.52
CA GLY A 202 -23.49 -22.00 -1.68
C GLY A 202 -21.96 -22.17 -1.60
N SER A 203 -21.30 -21.61 -0.60
CA SER A 203 -19.86 -21.64 -0.46
C SER A 203 -19.37 -22.85 0.34
N GLY A 204 -18.11 -23.29 0.06
CA GLY A 204 -17.46 -24.31 0.88
C GLY A 204 -17.25 -23.86 2.33
N LYS A 205 -17.17 -24.80 3.28
CA LYS A 205 -17.11 -24.55 4.74
C LYS A 205 -16.19 -23.39 5.15
N LYS A 206 -14.97 -23.36 4.63
CA LYS A 206 -13.98 -22.32 4.97
C LYS A 206 -14.39 -20.95 4.44
N MET A 207 -14.84 -20.90 3.17
CA MET A 207 -15.29 -19.64 2.56
C MET A 207 -16.59 -19.16 3.20
N ALA A 208 -17.54 -20.06 3.50
CA ALA A 208 -18.76 -19.69 4.18
C ALA A 208 -18.49 -19.03 5.55
N ALA A 209 -17.60 -19.63 6.37
CA ALA A 209 -17.20 -19.04 7.65
C ALA A 209 -16.50 -17.69 7.48
N PHE A 210 -15.66 -17.55 6.45
CA PHE A 210 -14.95 -16.30 6.13
C PHE A 210 -15.94 -15.20 5.71
N LEU A 211 -16.87 -15.50 4.81
CA LEU A 211 -17.90 -14.55 4.35
C LEU A 211 -18.87 -14.16 5.48
N GLN A 212 -19.27 -15.13 6.31
CA GLN A 212 -20.11 -14.84 7.48
C GLN A 212 -19.41 -13.87 8.45
N LEU A 213 -18.12 -14.08 8.69
CA LEU A 213 -17.32 -13.19 9.53
C LEU A 213 -17.25 -11.78 8.95
N LEU A 214 -16.99 -11.64 7.64
CA LEU A 214 -16.96 -10.33 6.97
C LEU A 214 -18.32 -9.64 7.03
N LYS A 215 -19.42 -10.38 6.81
CA LYS A 215 -20.80 -9.88 6.87
C LYS A 215 -21.11 -9.28 8.24
N GLU A 216 -20.79 -9.98 9.32
CA GLU A 216 -21.12 -9.55 10.68
C GLU A 216 -20.24 -8.42 11.21
N THR A 217 -18.96 -8.40 10.83
CA THR A 217 -17.98 -7.52 11.48
C THR A 217 -17.53 -6.35 10.64
N GLY A 218 -17.70 -6.42 9.32
CA GLY A 218 -17.19 -5.41 8.38
C GLY A 218 -15.67 -5.24 8.40
N ILE A 219 -14.92 -6.21 8.92
CA ILE A 219 -13.45 -6.18 8.89
C ILE A 219 -12.93 -6.30 7.45
N ARG A 220 -11.71 -5.83 7.21
CA ARG A 220 -11.09 -5.99 5.90
C ARG A 220 -10.75 -7.45 5.63
N ALA A 221 -10.88 -7.87 4.36
CA ALA A 221 -10.56 -9.24 3.95
C ALA A 221 -9.15 -9.68 4.36
N GLY A 222 -8.14 -8.80 4.24
CA GLY A 222 -6.78 -9.08 4.69
C GLY A 222 -6.66 -9.24 6.20
N GLU A 223 -7.38 -8.43 6.99
CA GLU A 223 -7.44 -8.56 8.45
C GLU A 223 -8.06 -9.90 8.85
N ALA A 224 -9.17 -10.29 8.22
CA ALA A 224 -9.83 -11.58 8.45
C ALA A 224 -8.92 -12.76 8.04
N TRP A 225 -8.22 -12.63 6.90
CA TRP A 225 -7.30 -13.66 6.40
C TRP A 225 -6.15 -13.96 7.35
N ASN A 226 -5.66 -12.92 8.05
CA ASN A 226 -4.55 -12.99 8.98
C ASN A 226 -4.97 -13.31 10.43
N LEU A 227 -6.26 -13.56 10.70
CA LEU A 227 -6.75 -13.94 12.03
C LEU A 227 -6.16 -15.27 12.49
N LYS A 228 -5.68 -15.27 13.72
CA LYS A 228 -5.14 -16.46 14.40
C LYS A 228 -6.20 -17.07 15.30
N TRP A 229 -6.04 -18.34 15.61
CA TRP A 229 -6.88 -19.01 16.61
C TRP A 229 -6.76 -18.38 18.00
N THR A 230 -5.62 -17.74 18.32
CA THR A 230 -5.39 -17.00 19.56
C THR A 230 -6.14 -15.66 19.62
N ASP A 231 -6.62 -15.16 18.49
CA ASP A 231 -7.36 -13.91 18.41
C ASP A 231 -8.87 -14.12 18.64
N LEU A 232 -9.31 -15.39 18.72
CA LEU A 232 -10.69 -15.78 18.94
C LEU A 232 -10.92 -16.09 20.42
N ASP A 233 -11.77 -15.32 21.08
CA ASP A 233 -12.28 -15.62 22.42
C ASP A 233 -13.65 -16.30 22.30
N MET A 234 -13.68 -17.58 22.69
CA MET A 234 -14.90 -18.41 22.59
C MET A 234 -15.91 -18.10 23.69
N GLN A 235 -15.46 -17.65 24.86
CA GLN A 235 -16.35 -17.38 26.00
C GLN A 235 -17.11 -16.07 25.80
N SER A 236 -16.39 -15.02 25.42
CA SER A 236 -16.98 -13.70 25.16
C SER A 236 -17.52 -13.54 23.75
N GLN A 237 -17.36 -14.54 22.87
CA GLN A 237 -17.75 -14.51 21.46
C GLN A 237 -17.16 -13.29 20.74
N THR A 238 -15.87 -13.05 20.92
CA THR A 238 -15.18 -11.90 20.34
C THR A 238 -13.96 -12.30 19.54
N ILE A 239 -13.60 -11.43 18.59
CA ILE A 239 -12.35 -11.52 17.85
C ILE A 239 -11.51 -10.27 18.08
N ARG A 240 -10.21 -10.45 18.22
CA ARG A 240 -9.22 -9.37 18.26
C ARG A 240 -8.66 -9.14 16.88
N VAL A 241 -8.85 -7.94 16.32
CA VAL A 241 -8.42 -7.59 14.97
C VAL A 241 -7.14 -6.78 15.02
N THR A 242 -6.07 -7.32 14.41
CA THR A 242 -4.82 -6.59 14.16
C THR A 242 -4.96 -5.78 12.87
N PRO A 243 -4.75 -4.47 12.88
CA PRO A 243 -5.00 -3.61 11.74
C PRO A 243 -3.95 -3.77 10.64
N GLU A 244 -4.40 -3.75 9.38
CA GLU A 244 -3.53 -3.91 8.20
C GLU A 244 -3.07 -2.57 7.62
N LYS A 245 -3.91 -1.53 7.62
CA LYS A 245 -3.67 -0.25 6.92
C LYS A 245 -3.84 0.98 7.82
N GLY A 246 -3.11 1.03 8.95
CA GLY A 246 -3.12 2.23 9.80
C GLY A 246 -4.46 2.51 10.51
N SER A 247 -5.36 1.53 10.59
CA SER A 247 -6.48 1.52 11.53
C SER A 247 -5.99 1.09 12.92
N GLU A 248 -6.80 1.28 13.94
CA GLU A 248 -6.46 0.89 15.31
C GLU A 248 -6.84 -0.58 15.58
N PRO A 249 -6.12 -1.28 16.48
CA PRO A 249 -6.55 -2.58 17.00
C PRO A 249 -7.94 -2.46 17.61
N ARG A 250 -8.78 -3.48 17.40
CA ARG A 250 -10.15 -3.48 17.88
C ARG A 250 -10.64 -4.88 18.23
N ILE A 251 -11.59 -4.95 19.16
CA ILE A 251 -12.29 -6.18 19.52
C ILE A 251 -13.71 -6.07 19.00
N LEU A 252 -14.17 -7.09 18.28
CA LEU A 252 -15.49 -7.15 17.67
C LEU A 252 -16.23 -8.39 18.16
N ARG A 253 -17.53 -8.25 18.41
CA ARG A 253 -18.40 -9.39 18.74
C ARG A 253 -18.78 -10.14 17.47
N ILE A 254 -18.96 -11.44 17.60
CA ILE A 254 -19.46 -12.33 16.55
C ILE A 254 -20.63 -13.15 17.08
N SER A 255 -21.53 -13.57 16.19
CA SER A 255 -22.67 -14.40 16.57
C SER A 255 -22.24 -15.82 16.93
N ALA A 256 -23.07 -16.52 17.68
CA ALA A 256 -22.88 -17.95 17.95
C ALA A 256 -22.82 -18.78 16.64
N LYS A 257 -23.58 -18.36 15.59
CA LYS A 257 -23.56 -18.96 14.27
C LYS A 257 -22.15 -18.84 13.65
N CYS A 258 -21.61 -17.63 13.58
CA CYS A 258 -20.27 -17.39 13.03
C CYS A 258 -19.21 -18.16 13.82
N LEU A 259 -19.27 -18.12 15.15
CA LEU A 259 -18.36 -18.85 16.02
C LEU A 259 -18.40 -20.37 15.73
N SER A 260 -19.59 -20.99 15.63
CA SER A 260 -19.71 -22.41 15.33
C SER A 260 -19.16 -22.78 13.95
N MET A 261 -19.39 -21.92 12.95
CA MET A 261 -18.81 -22.09 11.62
C MET A 261 -17.27 -22.06 11.64
N ILE A 262 -16.68 -21.11 12.37
CA ILE A 262 -15.23 -21.02 12.55
C ILE A 262 -14.70 -22.27 13.29
N GLN A 263 -15.35 -22.69 14.38
CA GLN A 263 -14.96 -23.86 15.16
C GLN A 263 -14.99 -25.17 14.35
N SER A 264 -15.87 -25.28 13.36
CA SER A 264 -15.97 -26.43 12.47
C SER A 264 -14.79 -26.56 11.49
N LEU A 265 -13.91 -25.54 11.40
CA LEU A 265 -12.76 -25.54 10.52
C LEU A 265 -11.60 -26.36 11.10
N PRO A 266 -10.83 -27.07 10.24
CA PRO A 266 -9.67 -27.83 10.68
C PRO A 266 -8.54 -26.90 11.16
N ARG A 267 -8.02 -27.14 12.37
CA ARG A 267 -6.88 -26.41 12.95
C ARG A 267 -5.54 -26.95 12.40
N LYS A 268 -5.18 -26.56 11.18
CA LYS A 268 -3.93 -27.00 10.53
C LYS A 268 -2.73 -26.06 10.72
N GLY A 269 -2.87 -25.01 11.53
CA GLY A 269 -1.83 -24.02 11.79
C GLY A 269 -2.33 -22.92 12.71
N ASN A 270 -1.55 -21.85 12.84
CA ASN A 270 -1.91 -20.72 13.71
C ASN A 270 -3.03 -19.84 13.15
N LEU A 271 -3.19 -19.79 11.82
CA LEU A 271 -4.20 -18.96 11.16
C LEU A 271 -5.53 -19.72 11.00
N ILE A 272 -6.63 -19.02 11.16
CA ILE A 272 -7.98 -19.58 10.96
C ILE A 272 -8.23 -19.82 9.47
N PHE A 273 -8.00 -18.80 8.65
CA PHE A 273 -8.29 -18.80 7.20
C PHE A 273 -7.03 -18.83 6.32
N GLY A 274 -5.86 -18.44 6.82
CA GLY A 274 -4.61 -18.40 6.06
C GLY A 274 -4.00 -19.76 5.79
N GLY A 275 -2.99 -19.80 4.89
CA GLY A 275 -2.14 -20.97 4.66
C GLY A 275 -2.53 -21.95 3.57
N TYR A 276 -3.72 -21.84 2.95
CA TYR A 276 -4.11 -22.59 1.74
C TYR A 276 -4.83 -21.65 0.77
N PRO A 277 -4.62 -21.75 -0.54
CA PRO A 277 -5.45 -21.05 -1.51
C PRO A 277 -6.92 -21.44 -1.30
N ILE A 278 -7.77 -20.46 -1.41
CA ILE A 278 -9.23 -20.61 -1.38
C ILE A 278 -9.67 -21.26 -2.67
#